data_7bc1482a6b76905324c8b2ec4ff153f1
#
_entry.id   7bc1482a6b76905324c8b2ec4ff153f1
#
_cell.length_a   1.000
_cell.length_b   1.000
_cell.length_c   1.000
_cell.angle_alpha   90.00
_cell.angle_beta   90.00
_cell.angle_gamma   90.00
#
_symmetry.space_group_name_H-M   'P 1'
#
loop_
_entity.id
_entity.type
_entity.pdbx_description
1 polymer ?
#
loop_
_entity_poly.entity_id
_entity_poly.type
_entity_poly.pdbx_seq_one_letter_code
_entity_poly.pdbx_strand_id
1 'polypeptide(L)'
;MRGLLQDVRFALRQLRKNPAYTVAATVMLAVAICANGTVFSWIDGTMLHPIPGARDMSSLVSVMRGQWNSSPTPPFSYLDYRDLRDQNHSFEGIIGYHHDWLALTGGAKPERIYVANVTANYFDVLGVKPLYGRFFRPEEEAAGRSIPYVILSYSLWKTHFAGDPGIVGKPLEIARHPVTVIGVAPKGFVGAAPGLRHDMWMTLDPLGTGGWRTTERSGNWLVVVGRLRPGVSREQANQDLETIMRRIVAAYPNDHLGTNTITLDPMWRSPFGANGYMASTLPILLAIAAMVLLLTCANVATLTDRKSNV
;
A
#
# COMPACT_ATOMS: atom_id res chain seq x y z
N MET A 1 -2.48 -38.67 31.96
CA MET A 1 -3.53 -38.60 30.93
C MET A 1 -4.95 -38.89 31.41
N ARG A 2 -5.19 -39.69 32.47
CA ARG A 2 -6.55 -39.94 32.99
C ARG A 2 -7.20 -38.71 33.68
N GLY A 3 -6.41 -37.82 34.31
CA GLY A 3 -6.93 -36.60 34.96
C GLY A 3 -7.52 -35.59 33.98
N LEU A 4 -6.84 -35.30 32.88
CA LEU A 4 -7.27 -34.31 31.86
C LEU A 4 -8.63 -34.66 31.24
N LEU A 5 -8.90 -35.93 30.96
CA LEU A 5 -10.20 -36.41 30.46
C LEU A 5 -11.34 -36.29 31.51
N GLN A 6 -11.00 -36.48 32.79
CA GLN A 6 -11.96 -36.29 33.88
C GLN A 6 -12.29 -34.80 34.07
N ASP A 7 -11.27 -33.92 34.01
CA ASP A 7 -11.44 -32.47 34.12
C ASP A 7 -12.27 -31.90 32.98
N VAL A 8 -12.03 -32.35 31.74
CA VAL A 8 -12.84 -31.95 30.56
C VAL A 8 -14.31 -32.43 30.71
N ARG A 9 -14.53 -33.68 31.17
CA ARG A 9 -15.91 -34.18 31.40
C ARG A 9 -16.60 -33.40 32.51
N PHE A 10 -15.89 -33.07 33.57
CA PHE A 10 -16.44 -32.25 34.67
C PHE A 10 -16.81 -30.84 34.17
N ALA A 11 -15.91 -30.18 33.43
CA ALA A 11 -16.16 -28.86 32.85
C ALA A 11 -17.39 -28.86 31.90
N LEU A 12 -17.50 -29.84 31.01
CA LEU A 12 -18.65 -29.97 30.11
C LEU A 12 -19.99 -30.20 30.85
N ARG A 13 -19.94 -30.95 31.95
CA ARG A 13 -21.13 -31.17 32.77
C ARG A 13 -21.56 -29.89 33.51
N GLN A 14 -20.57 -29.09 33.96
CA GLN A 14 -20.82 -27.82 34.64
C GLN A 14 -21.40 -26.77 33.68
N LEU A 15 -20.88 -26.69 32.45
CA LEU A 15 -21.38 -25.81 31.40
C LEU A 15 -22.86 -26.16 31.03
N ARG A 16 -23.18 -27.44 30.94
CA ARG A 16 -24.57 -27.88 30.68
C ARG A 16 -25.55 -27.58 31.82
N LYS A 17 -25.11 -27.57 33.07
CA LYS A 17 -25.97 -27.28 34.24
C LYS A 17 -26.32 -25.80 34.39
N ASN A 18 -25.55 -24.89 33.73
CA ASN A 18 -25.76 -23.46 33.86
C ASN A 18 -25.76 -22.79 32.46
N PRO A 19 -26.86 -22.93 31.70
CA PRO A 19 -26.88 -22.46 30.30
C PRO A 19 -26.74 -20.95 30.15
N ALA A 20 -27.33 -20.15 31.03
CA ALA A 20 -27.18 -18.68 31.00
C ALA A 20 -25.75 -18.22 31.19
N TYR A 21 -25.04 -18.86 32.12
CA TYR A 21 -23.59 -18.60 32.33
C TYR A 21 -22.76 -18.98 31.11
N THR A 22 -23.03 -20.17 30.56
CA THR A 22 -22.29 -20.68 29.39
C THR A 22 -22.48 -19.76 28.20
N VAL A 23 -23.71 -19.29 27.95
CA VAL A 23 -24.00 -18.33 26.87
C VAL A 23 -23.28 -17.02 27.10
N ALA A 24 -23.33 -16.43 28.31
CA ALA A 24 -22.66 -15.17 28.62
C ALA A 24 -21.13 -15.27 28.42
N ALA A 25 -20.50 -16.33 28.95
CA ALA A 25 -19.07 -16.55 28.81
C ALA A 25 -18.65 -16.77 27.35
N THR A 26 -19.45 -17.54 26.60
CA THR A 26 -19.20 -17.79 25.18
C THR A 26 -19.33 -16.52 24.35
N VAL A 27 -20.34 -15.69 24.58
CA VAL A 27 -20.53 -14.41 23.87
C VAL A 27 -19.37 -13.45 24.19
N MET A 28 -18.98 -13.31 25.45
CA MET A 28 -17.83 -12.46 25.82
C MET A 28 -16.55 -12.93 25.16
N LEU A 29 -16.27 -14.23 25.15
CA LEU A 29 -15.09 -14.80 24.49
C LEU A 29 -15.13 -14.61 22.96
N ALA A 30 -16.30 -14.83 22.36
CA ALA A 30 -16.50 -14.61 20.92
C ALA A 30 -16.24 -13.16 20.51
N VAL A 31 -16.77 -12.19 21.27
CA VAL A 31 -16.52 -10.75 21.03
C VAL A 31 -15.04 -10.42 21.17
N ALA A 32 -14.36 -10.93 22.21
CA ALA A 32 -12.94 -10.71 22.41
C ALA A 32 -12.10 -11.30 21.28
N ILE A 33 -12.41 -12.51 20.82
CA ILE A 33 -11.71 -13.17 19.69
C ILE A 33 -11.95 -12.39 18.38
N CYS A 34 -13.19 -11.97 18.11
CA CYS A 34 -13.53 -11.16 16.93
C CYS A 34 -12.76 -9.82 16.91
N ALA A 35 -12.73 -9.11 18.04
CA ALA A 35 -12.00 -7.85 18.16
C ALA A 35 -10.51 -8.04 17.89
N ASN A 36 -9.89 -9.02 18.55
CA ASN A 36 -8.46 -9.34 18.35
C ASN A 36 -8.17 -9.82 16.92
N GLY A 37 -9.03 -10.66 16.33
CA GLY A 37 -8.91 -11.13 14.95
C GLY A 37 -8.98 -9.99 13.95
N THR A 38 -9.87 -9.01 14.16
CA THR A 38 -9.97 -7.82 13.31
C THR A 38 -8.69 -6.97 13.37
N VAL A 39 -8.17 -6.71 14.57
CA VAL A 39 -6.92 -5.95 14.75
C VAL A 39 -5.75 -6.70 14.12
N PHE A 40 -5.66 -8.02 14.31
CA PHE A 40 -4.62 -8.85 13.70
C PHE A 40 -4.70 -8.84 12.17
N SER A 41 -5.90 -8.98 11.58
CA SER A 41 -6.08 -8.91 10.13
C SER A 41 -5.66 -7.55 9.56
N TRP A 42 -5.87 -6.50 10.32
CA TRP A 42 -5.41 -5.16 9.96
C TRP A 42 -3.89 -5.03 9.98
N ILE A 43 -3.23 -5.55 11.02
CA ILE A 43 -1.76 -5.60 11.11
C ILE A 43 -1.19 -6.39 9.96
N ASP A 44 -1.74 -7.56 9.66
CA ASP A 44 -1.31 -8.42 8.56
C ASP A 44 -1.37 -7.67 7.23
N GLY A 45 -2.52 -7.08 6.91
CA GLY A 45 -2.73 -6.36 5.64
C GLY A 45 -1.98 -5.04 5.51
N THR A 46 -1.63 -4.36 6.62
CA THR A 46 -0.98 -3.05 6.55
C THR A 46 0.52 -3.09 6.82
N MET A 47 0.99 -3.99 7.67
CA MET A 47 2.40 -4.07 8.08
C MET A 47 3.14 -5.23 7.43
N LEU A 48 2.53 -6.42 7.37
CA LEU A 48 3.20 -7.61 6.84
C LEU A 48 3.07 -7.71 5.31
N HIS A 49 1.91 -7.34 4.77
CA HIS A 49 1.62 -7.39 3.35
C HIS A 49 1.06 -6.05 2.81
N PRO A 50 1.78 -4.92 2.99
CA PRO A 50 1.28 -3.58 2.62
C PRO A 50 1.00 -3.43 1.12
N ILE A 51 1.65 -4.23 0.26
CA ILE A 51 1.42 -4.27 -1.19
C ILE A 51 1.17 -5.72 -1.62
N PRO A 52 -0.08 -6.19 -1.64
CA PRO A 52 -0.40 -7.56 -2.04
C PRO A 52 0.11 -7.87 -3.45
N GLY A 53 0.78 -9.00 -3.62
CA GLY A 53 1.31 -9.46 -4.89
C GLY A 53 2.69 -8.89 -5.28
N ALA A 54 3.26 -7.97 -4.50
CA ALA A 54 4.64 -7.54 -4.72
C ALA A 54 5.63 -8.60 -4.22
N ARG A 55 6.73 -8.75 -4.96
CA ARG A 55 7.84 -9.63 -4.59
C ARG A 55 8.62 -9.02 -3.43
N ASP A 56 9.05 -9.84 -2.48
CA ASP A 56 9.97 -9.48 -1.40
C ASP A 56 9.76 -8.07 -0.82
N MET A 57 8.76 -7.95 0.03
CA MET A 57 8.37 -6.68 0.66
C MET A 57 9.46 -6.08 1.55
N SER A 58 10.36 -6.92 2.09
CA SER A 58 11.43 -6.47 3.00
C SER A 58 12.48 -5.61 2.32
N SER A 59 12.67 -5.79 1.01
CA SER A 59 13.58 -5.01 0.18
C SER A 59 12.97 -3.71 -0.38
N LEU A 60 11.63 -3.52 -0.24
CA LEU A 60 10.97 -2.29 -0.67
C LEU A 60 11.00 -1.23 0.43
N VAL A 61 11.42 -0.02 0.06
CA VAL A 61 11.48 1.14 0.95
C VAL A 61 10.82 2.35 0.33
N SER A 62 10.13 3.13 1.15
CA SER A 62 9.64 4.46 0.79
C SER A 62 10.78 5.45 0.93
N VAL A 63 11.04 6.24 -0.11
CA VAL A 63 12.06 7.29 -0.12
C VAL A 63 11.41 8.60 0.27
N MET A 64 11.91 9.22 1.35
CA MET A 64 11.38 10.47 1.89
C MET A 64 12.43 11.57 1.78
N ARG A 65 11.99 12.81 1.61
CA ARG A 65 12.84 14.00 1.66
C ARG A 65 12.34 14.92 2.77
N GLY A 66 13.26 15.39 3.61
CA GLY A 66 12.96 16.25 4.74
C GLY A 66 12.40 15.53 5.96
N GLN A 67 12.07 16.30 7.00
CA GLN A 67 11.37 15.79 8.16
C GLN A 67 9.86 15.75 7.89
N TRP A 68 9.24 14.64 8.20
CA TRP A 68 7.78 14.50 8.19
C TRP A 68 7.17 15.40 9.29
N ASN A 69 6.65 16.55 8.87
CA ASN A 69 5.90 17.45 9.75
C ASN A 69 4.47 17.61 9.20
N SER A 70 3.58 16.74 9.60
CA SER A 70 2.12 16.95 9.58
C SER A 70 1.39 17.14 8.23
N SER A 71 2.04 17.19 7.08
CA SER A 71 1.34 17.18 5.79
C SER A 71 2.06 16.30 4.77
N PRO A 72 1.40 15.25 4.25
CA PRO A 72 1.99 14.32 3.30
C PRO A 72 2.03 14.92 1.88
N THR A 73 2.91 15.90 1.66
CA THR A 73 3.22 16.32 0.31
C THR A 73 4.22 15.37 -0.33
N PRO A 74 3.99 14.90 -1.57
CA PRO A 74 4.96 14.10 -2.29
C PRO A 74 6.31 14.82 -2.35
N PRO A 75 7.43 14.16 -2.01
CA PRO A 75 8.67 14.86 -1.74
C PRO A 75 9.54 15.13 -2.96
N PHE A 76 9.20 14.61 -4.15
CA PHE A 76 10.10 14.66 -5.30
C PHE A 76 9.43 15.23 -6.56
N SER A 77 10.22 15.97 -7.34
CA SER A 77 9.92 16.26 -8.74
C SER A 77 10.29 15.06 -9.61
N TYR A 78 9.79 15.06 -10.85
CA TYR A 78 10.16 14.04 -11.83
C TYR A 78 11.67 14.10 -12.14
N LEU A 79 12.26 15.29 -12.23
CA LEU A 79 13.68 15.45 -12.52
C LEU A 79 14.57 14.96 -11.38
N ASP A 80 14.18 15.19 -10.10
CA ASP A 80 14.88 14.62 -8.95
C ASP A 80 14.78 13.10 -8.92
N TYR A 81 13.58 12.57 -9.14
CA TYR A 81 13.36 11.13 -9.26
C TYR A 81 14.28 10.51 -10.32
N ARG A 82 14.35 11.13 -11.51
CA ARG A 82 15.18 10.65 -12.61
C ARG A 82 16.66 10.63 -12.23
N ASP A 83 17.16 11.71 -11.61
CA ASP A 83 18.54 11.80 -11.16
C ASP A 83 18.86 10.75 -10.08
N LEU A 84 17.96 10.52 -9.12
CA LEU A 84 18.10 9.47 -8.12
C LEU A 84 18.08 8.07 -8.76
N ARG A 85 17.16 7.82 -9.70
CA ARG A 85 17.07 6.55 -10.42
C ARG A 85 18.33 6.23 -11.22
N ASP A 86 18.85 7.21 -11.94
CA ASP A 86 19.94 7.01 -12.92
C ASP A 86 21.32 6.96 -12.26
N GLN A 87 21.51 7.61 -11.10
CA GLN A 87 22.82 7.74 -10.44
C GLN A 87 23.04 6.82 -9.24
N ASN A 88 21.98 6.15 -8.72
CA ASN A 88 22.13 5.28 -7.56
C ASN A 88 22.82 3.95 -7.91
N HIS A 89 23.46 3.36 -6.90
CA HIS A 89 24.11 2.06 -6.98
C HIS A 89 23.52 1.03 -6.00
N SER A 90 22.66 1.47 -5.10
CA SER A 90 22.14 0.69 -3.97
C SER A 90 20.80 0.02 -4.25
N PHE A 91 20.12 0.35 -5.36
CA PHE A 91 18.81 -0.14 -5.69
C PHE A 91 18.82 -1.02 -6.94
N GLU A 92 17.96 -2.05 -6.98
CA GLU A 92 17.62 -2.78 -8.21
C GLU A 92 16.81 -1.87 -9.16
N GLY A 93 15.98 -1.01 -8.58
CA GLY A 93 15.19 -0.02 -9.30
C GLY A 93 14.47 0.92 -8.35
N ILE A 94 14.24 2.12 -8.82
CA ILE A 94 13.46 3.16 -8.14
C ILE A 94 12.26 3.50 -9.02
N ILE A 95 11.08 3.59 -8.42
CA ILE A 95 9.82 3.96 -9.06
C ILE A 95 9.27 5.24 -8.48
N GLY A 96 8.55 5.98 -9.31
CA GLY A 96 7.76 7.12 -8.90
C GLY A 96 6.29 6.90 -9.21
N TYR A 97 5.40 7.40 -8.36
CA TYR A 97 3.98 7.38 -8.63
C TYR A 97 3.27 8.60 -8.04
N HIS A 98 2.13 8.91 -8.63
CA HIS A 98 1.17 9.87 -8.13
C HIS A 98 -0.23 9.33 -8.41
N HIS A 99 -1.24 9.80 -7.68
CA HIS A 99 -2.61 9.35 -7.90
C HIS A 99 -3.55 10.53 -8.07
N ASP A 100 -4.48 10.35 -8.99
CA ASP A 100 -5.50 11.34 -9.31
C ASP A 100 -6.89 10.67 -9.38
N TRP A 101 -7.92 11.49 -9.17
CA TRP A 101 -9.29 11.10 -9.48
C TRP A 101 -9.62 11.56 -10.89
N LEU A 102 -9.90 10.62 -11.77
CA LEU A 102 -10.32 10.90 -13.15
C LEU A 102 -11.73 10.38 -13.41
N ALA A 103 -12.31 10.78 -14.54
CA ALA A 103 -13.58 10.27 -15.01
C ALA A 103 -13.36 9.25 -16.12
N LEU A 104 -13.87 8.03 -15.94
CA LEU A 104 -14.08 7.07 -17.02
C LEU A 104 -15.29 7.56 -17.81
N THR A 105 -15.07 7.99 -19.05
CA THR A 105 -16.08 8.51 -19.95
C THR A 105 -16.33 7.52 -21.10
N GLY A 106 -17.23 7.82 -22.02
CA GLY A 106 -17.57 6.89 -23.12
C GLY A 106 -18.67 5.88 -22.80
N GLY A 107 -19.10 5.79 -21.54
CA GLY A 107 -20.28 5.03 -21.12
C GLY A 107 -21.55 5.88 -21.01
N ALA A 108 -22.66 5.27 -20.58
CA ALA A 108 -23.95 5.98 -20.39
C ALA A 108 -23.88 7.12 -19.37
N LYS A 109 -23.00 7.00 -18.37
CA LYS A 109 -22.69 8.05 -17.36
C LYS A 109 -21.20 8.04 -17.07
N PRO A 110 -20.58 9.24 -16.88
CA PRO A 110 -19.20 9.31 -16.40
C PRO A 110 -19.11 8.70 -15.00
N GLU A 111 -18.07 7.92 -14.78
CA GLU A 111 -17.79 7.30 -13.49
C GLU A 111 -16.44 7.76 -12.96
N ARG A 112 -16.40 8.08 -11.67
CA ARG A 112 -15.17 8.50 -11.01
C ARG A 112 -14.31 7.29 -10.68
N ILE A 113 -13.09 7.29 -11.19
CA ILE A 113 -12.10 6.22 -10.97
C ILE A 113 -10.84 6.78 -10.32
N TYR A 114 -10.17 5.94 -9.53
CA TYR A 114 -8.93 6.29 -8.85
C TYR A 114 -7.75 5.72 -9.63
N VAL A 115 -6.94 6.61 -10.22
CA VAL A 115 -5.88 6.27 -11.16
C VAL A 115 -4.52 6.53 -10.51
N ALA A 116 -3.57 5.60 -10.70
CA ALA A 116 -2.17 5.86 -10.40
C ALA A 116 -1.41 6.20 -11.69
N ASN A 117 -0.80 7.37 -11.72
CA ASN A 117 0.19 7.74 -12.72
C ASN A 117 1.56 7.24 -12.25
N VAL A 118 2.21 6.39 -13.01
CA VAL A 118 3.38 5.63 -12.58
C VAL A 118 4.51 5.70 -13.59
N THR A 119 5.74 5.51 -13.12
CA THR A 119 6.89 5.32 -14.01
C THR A 119 6.81 3.99 -14.75
N ALA A 120 7.40 3.88 -15.93
CA ALA A 120 7.26 2.69 -16.77
C ALA A 120 7.77 1.40 -16.10
N ASN A 121 8.80 1.49 -15.28
CA ASN A 121 9.40 0.38 -14.54
C ASN A 121 8.61 -0.03 -13.26
N TYR A 122 7.46 0.57 -13.01
CA TYR A 122 6.69 0.41 -11.77
C TYR A 122 6.38 -1.05 -11.42
N PHE A 123 5.84 -1.79 -12.35
CA PHE A 123 5.44 -3.18 -12.12
C PHE A 123 6.65 -4.11 -12.03
N ASP A 124 7.69 -3.85 -12.82
CA ASP A 124 8.92 -4.65 -12.81
C ASP A 124 9.65 -4.55 -11.46
N VAL A 125 9.80 -3.33 -10.94
CA VAL A 125 10.41 -3.10 -9.62
C VAL A 125 9.56 -3.71 -8.50
N LEU A 126 8.24 -3.67 -8.60
CA LEU A 126 7.36 -4.35 -7.65
C LEU A 126 7.37 -5.88 -7.82
N GLY A 127 7.88 -6.40 -8.94
CA GLY A 127 7.93 -7.83 -9.24
C GLY A 127 6.56 -8.43 -9.54
N VAL A 128 5.63 -7.62 -10.05
CA VAL A 128 4.27 -8.02 -10.41
C VAL A 128 4.24 -8.46 -11.87
N LYS A 129 3.43 -9.47 -12.19
CA LYS A 129 3.21 -9.94 -13.58
C LYS A 129 1.77 -9.67 -14.02
N PRO A 130 1.51 -9.32 -15.28
CA PRO A 130 0.16 -9.08 -15.77
C PRO A 130 -0.66 -10.38 -15.79
N LEU A 131 -1.97 -10.25 -15.55
CA LEU A 131 -2.92 -11.36 -15.75
C LEU A 131 -3.18 -11.58 -17.26
N TYR A 132 -3.37 -10.47 -17.97
CA TYR A 132 -3.54 -10.44 -19.44
C TYR A 132 -2.74 -9.28 -20.03
N GLY A 133 -2.32 -9.42 -21.27
CA GLY A 133 -1.57 -8.40 -21.99
C GLY A 133 -0.15 -8.19 -21.44
N ARG A 134 0.26 -6.93 -21.32
CA ARG A 134 1.59 -6.53 -20.86
C ARG A 134 1.54 -5.29 -19.97
N PHE A 135 2.65 -5.00 -19.31
CA PHE A 135 2.88 -3.74 -18.60
C PHE A 135 3.60 -2.70 -19.49
N PHE A 136 3.86 -1.54 -18.92
CA PHE A 136 4.53 -0.44 -19.63
C PHE A 136 5.97 -0.81 -20.01
N ARG A 137 6.46 -0.19 -21.07
CA ARG A 137 7.86 -0.27 -21.53
C ARG A 137 8.55 1.06 -21.27
N PRO A 138 9.89 1.09 -21.06
CA PRO A 138 10.62 2.32 -20.80
C PRO A 138 10.39 3.42 -21.84
N GLU A 139 10.25 3.07 -23.12
CA GLU A 139 10.02 4.01 -24.22
C GLU A 139 8.64 4.70 -24.15
N GLU A 140 7.71 4.14 -23.38
CA GLU A 140 6.35 4.67 -23.24
C GLU A 140 6.23 5.76 -22.16
N GLU A 141 7.30 5.98 -21.38
CA GLU A 141 7.42 7.05 -20.38
C GLU A 141 8.10 8.31 -20.94
N ALA A 142 8.48 8.36 -22.20
CA ALA A 142 9.29 9.45 -22.74
C ALA A 142 8.63 10.83 -22.48
N ALA A 143 9.40 11.73 -21.86
CA ALA A 143 8.99 13.08 -21.54
C ALA A 143 8.36 13.80 -22.76
N GLY A 144 7.12 14.26 -22.61
CA GLY A 144 6.40 14.99 -23.66
C GLY A 144 5.79 14.12 -24.77
N ARG A 145 5.85 12.78 -24.67
CA ARG A 145 5.24 11.83 -25.61
C ARG A 145 4.71 10.58 -24.91
N SER A 146 4.12 10.73 -23.75
CA SER A 146 3.47 9.57 -23.13
C SER A 146 2.39 9.02 -24.06
N ILE A 147 2.51 7.75 -24.41
CA ILE A 147 1.47 7.07 -25.17
C ILE A 147 0.32 6.80 -24.20
N PRO A 148 -0.93 7.12 -24.55
CA PRO A 148 -2.06 6.99 -23.66
C PRO A 148 -2.48 5.52 -23.46
N TYR A 149 -1.59 4.75 -22.86
CA TYR A 149 -1.82 3.37 -22.48
C TYR A 149 -2.30 3.27 -21.04
N VAL A 150 -3.19 2.30 -20.80
CA VAL A 150 -3.71 2.01 -19.47
C VAL A 150 -3.63 0.53 -19.15
N ILE A 151 -3.46 0.25 -17.86
CA ILE A 151 -3.53 -1.07 -17.26
C ILE A 151 -4.69 -1.07 -16.29
N LEU A 152 -5.63 -1.99 -16.44
CA LEU A 152 -6.81 -2.11 -15.59
C LEU A 152 -6.48 -2.88 -14.31
N SER A 153 -7.09 -2.51 -13.19
CA SER A 153 -7.12 -3.39 -12.03
C SER A 153 -8.00 -4.61 -12.30
N TYR A 154 -7.73 -5.70 -11.58
CA TYR A 154 -8.59 -6.88 -11.63
C TYR A 154 -10.04 -6.56 -11.27
N SER A 155 -10.25 -5.67 -10.30
CA SER A 155 -11.58 -5.26 -9.84
C SER A 155 -12.35 -4.54 -10.94
N LEU A 156 -11.78 -3.47 -11.50
CA LEU A 156 -12.41 -2.70 -12.57
C LEU A 156 -12.69 -3.57 -13.80
N TRP A 157 -11.72 -4.43 -14.19
CA TRP A 157 -11.91 -5.36 -15.29
C TRP A 157 -13.09 -6.33 -15.07
N LYS A 158 -13.24 -6.85 -13.83
CA LYS A 158 -14.36 -7.76 -13.51
C LYS A 158 -15.71 -7.05 -13.44
N THR A 159 -15.77 -5.87 -12.83
CA THR A 159 -17.03 -5.17 -12.57
C THR A 159 -17.55 -4.42 -13.79
N HIS A 160 -16.68 -3.76 -14.55
CA HIS A 160 -17.06 -2.92 -15.70
C HIS A 160 -17.01 -3.65 -17.05
N PHE A 161 -16.09 -4.59 -17.17
CA PHE A 161 -15.83 -5.27 -18.45
C PHE A 161 -16.15 -6.76 -18.39
N ALA A 162 -16.96 -7.18 -17.42
CA ALA A 162 -17.44 -8.56 -17.21
C ALA A 162 -16.31 -9.62 -17.19
N GLY A 163 -15.05 -9.19 -17.02
CA GLY A 163 -13.90 -10.07 -17.06
C GLY A 163 -13.56 -10.57 -18.48
N ASP A 164 -13.91 -9.82 -19.53
CA ASP A 164 -13.57 -10.16 -20.92
C ASP A 164 -12.06 -10.01 -21.17
N PRO A 165 -11.30 -11.09 -21.46
CA PRO A 165 -9.89 -11.00 -21.85
C PRO A 165 -9.65 -10.20 -23.13
N GLY A 166 -10.66 -10.11 -24.02
CA GLY A 166 -10.62 -9.34 -25.25
C GLY A 166 -10.60 -7.83 -25.05
N ILE A 167 -10.59 -7.32 -23.80
CA ILE A 167 -10.43 -5.89 -23.50
C ILE A 167 -9.05 -5.35 -23.86
N VAL A 168 -8.01 -6.21 -23.87
CA VAL A 168 -6.64 -5.82 -24.24
C VAL A 168 -6.62 -5.40 -25.72
N GLY A 169 -6.07 -4.23 -25.99
CA GLY A 169 -6.05 -3.58 -27.30
C GLY A 169 -7.28 -2.70 -27.60
N LYS A 170 -8.33 -2.72 -26.76
CA LYS A 170 -9.52 -1.88 -26.98
C LYS A 170 -9.28 -0.45 -26.47
N PRO A 171 -9.86 0.56 -27.14
CA PRO A 171 -9.85 1.94 -26.66
C PRO A 171 -10.87 2.13 -25.54
N LEU A 172 -10.50 2.96 -24.56
CA LEU A 172 -11.39 3.54 -23.55
C LEU A 172 -11.28 5.06 -23.63
N GLU A 173 -12.16 5.75 -22.93
CA GLU A 173 -12.13 7.21 -22.83
C GLU A 173 -11.98 7.64 -21.36
N ILE A 174 -10.88 8.33 -21.03
CA ILE A 174 -10.60 8.86 -19.70
C ILE A 174 -10.52 10.38 -19.78
N ALA A 175 -11.33 11.07 -18.98
CA ALA A 175 -11.40 12.52 -18.99
C ALA A 175 -11.58 13.09 -20.42
N ARG A 176 -12.35 12.41 -21.27
CA ARG A 176 -12.57 12.72 -22.70
C ARG A 176 -11.34 12.55 -23.61
N HIS A 177 -10.32 11.83 -23.15
CA HIS A 177 -9.15 11.48 -23.97
C HIS A 177 -9.19 9.99 -24.28
N PRO A 178 -8.93 9.59 -25.52
CA PRO A 178 -8.85 8.20 -25.88
C PRO A 178 -7.57 7.58 -25.31
N VAL A 179 -7.71 6.41 -24.68
CA VAL A 179 -6.61 5.62 -24.13
C VAL A 179 -6.76 4.17 -24.57
N THR A 180 -5.68 3.42 -24.65
CA THR A 180 -5.71 2.01 -25.07
C THR A 180 -5.37 1.11 -23.89
N VAL A 181 -6.19 0.10 -23.63
CA VAL A 181 -5.91 -0.94 -22.63
C VAL A 181 -4.81 -1.86 -23.14
N ILE A 182 -3.68 -1.94 -22.44
CA ILE A 182 -2.57 -2.82 -22.80
C ILE A 182 -2.42 -4.04 -21.89
N GLY A 183 -3.07 -4.02 -20.71
CA GLY A 183 -2.99 -5.12 -19.78
C GLY A 183 -3.99 -5.04 -18.65
N VAL A 184 -4.06 -6.14 -17.91
CA VAL A 184 -4.86 -6.29 -16.67
C VAL A 184 -3.93 -6.76 -15.57
N ALA A 185 -3.94 -6.08 -14.45
CA ALA A 185 -3.17 -6.45 -13.26
C ALA A 185 -3.72 -7.74 -12.61
N PRO A 186 -2.90 -8.50 -11.88
CA PRO A 186 -3.32 -9.75 -11.26
C PRO A 186 -4.31 -9.50 -10.12
N LYS A 187 -5.10 -10.53 -9.81
CA LYS A 187 -6.03 -10.52 -8.68
C LYS A 187 -5.29 -10.21 -7.38
N GLY A 188 -5.82 -9.26 -6.61
CA GLY A 188 -5.26 -8.86 -5.31
C GLY A 188 -4.28 -7.71 -5.38
N PHE A 189 -3.65 -7.42 -6.51
CA PHE A 189 -2.78 -6.26 -6.65
C PHE A 189 -3.61 -4.97 -6.70
N VAL A 190 -3.27 -4.01 -5.82
CA VAL A 190 -4.02 -2.75 -5.65
C VAL A 190 -3.14 -1.50 -5.86
N GLY A 191 -1.83 -1.68 -6.05
CA GLY A 191 -0.85 -0.59 -6.21
C GLY A 191 0.14 -0.49 -5.05
N ALA A 192 1.14 0.40 -5.19
CA ALA A 192 2.20 0.58 -4.22
C ALA A 192 1.84 1.52 -3.04
N ALA A 193 0.67 2.15 -3.06
CA ALA A 193 0.20 2.97 -1.94
C ALA A 193 -0.53 2.08 -0.93
N PRO A 194 0.05 1.81 0.26
CA PRO A 194 -0.56 0.89 1.22
C PRO A 194 -1.97 1.32 1.63
N GLY A 195 -2.92 0.38 1.61
CA GLY A 195 -4.31 0.63 2.00
C GLY A 195 -5.16 1.41 0.99
N LEU A 196 -4.60 1.86 -0.13
CA LEU A 196 -5.34 2.46 -1.24
C LEU A 196 -5.53 1.44 -2.37
N ARG A 197 -6.65 1.57 -3.09
CA ARG A 197 -6.96 0.70 -4.23
C ARG A 197 -7.10 1.55 -5.48
N HIS A 198 -6.25 1.30 -6.46
CA HIS A 198 -6.36 1.95 -7.76
C HIS A 198 -7.23 1.13 -8.70
N ASP A 199 -8.02 1.82 -9.50
CA ASP A 199 -8.85 1.21 -10.55
C ASP A 199 -8.04 0.96 -11.81
N MET A 200 -7.04 1.82 -12.09
CA MET A 200 -6.13 1.66 -13.21
C MET A 200 -4.79 2.36 -12.99
N TRP A 201 -3.84 2.02 -13.86
CA TRP A 201 -2.52 2.65 -13.93
C TRP A 201 -2.31 3.23 -15.31
N MET A 202 -1.67 4.40 -15.35
CA MET A 202 -1.24 5.13 -16.55
C MET A 202 0.23 5.52 -16.39
N THR A 203 0.93 5.82 -17.48
CA THR A 203 2.26 6.44 -17.40
C THR A 203 2.17 7.87 -16.83
N LEU A 204 3.31 8.46 -16.48
CA LEU A 204 3.35 9.85 -16.01
C LEU A 204 2.90 10.80 -17.14
N ASP A 205 1.92 11.66 -16.83
CA ASP A 205 1.32 12.65 -17.76
C ASP A 205 0.86 12.09 -19.14
N PRO A 206 0.09 10.98 -19.18
CA PRO A 206 -0.30 10.33 -20.43
C PRO A 206 -1.29 11.16 -21.26
N LEU A 207 -1.96 12.11 -20.61
CA LEU A 207 -2.95 12.98 -21.25
C LEU A 207 -2.36 14.33 -21.69
N GLY A 208 -1.07 14.57 -21.41
CA GLY A 208 -0.37 15.82 -21.76
C GLY A 208 -0.92 17.07 -21.01
N THR A 209 -1.62 16.86 -19.92
CA THR A 209 -2.28 17.97 -19.17
C THR A 209 -1.41 18.59 -18.10
N GLY A 210 -0.28 17.97 -17.76
CA GLY A 210 0.62 18.36 -16.68
C GLY A 210 2.07 18.55 -17.14
N GLY A 211 2.30 19.16 -18.30
CA GLY A 211 3.64 19.28 -18.90
C GLY A 211 4.73 19.84 -17.98
N TRP A 212 4.39 20.74 -17.06
CA TRP A 212 5.30 21.24 -16.03
C TRP A 212 5.79 20.14 -15.07
N ARG A 213 4.99 19.12 -14.82
CA ARG A 213 5.30 18.00 -13.92
C ARG A 213 6.56 17.25 -14.34
N THR A 214 6.84 17.15 -15.63
CA THR A 214 7.99 16.43 -16.16
C THR A 214 9.18 17.33 -16.52
N THR A 215 8.97 18.65 -16.57
CA THR A 215 9.98 19.62 -17.01
C THR A 215 10.50 20.55 -15.92
N GLU A 216 9.72 20.74 -14.83
CA GLU A 216 10.08 21.63 -13.74
C GLU A 216 10.58 20.86 -12.53
N ARG A 217 11.71 21.31 -11.95
CA ARG A 217 12.31 20.69 -10.77
C ARG A 217 11.68 21.16 -9.46
N SER A 218 11.16 22.37 -9.42
CA SER A 218 10.49 22.95 -8.25
C SER A 218 9.16 22.27 -7.90
N GLY A 219 8.56 21.55 -8.85
CA GLY A 219 7.27 20.87 -8.67
C GLY A 219 7.42 19.51 -7.98
N ASN A 220 7.15 19.44 -6.68
CA ASN A 220 7.15 18.18 -5.91
C ASN A 220 5.78 17.51 -5.97
N TRP A 221 5.69 16.37 -6.63
CA TRP A 221 4.40 15.67 -6.83
C TRP A 221 4.52 14.14 -6.86
N LEU A 222 5.75 13.59 -6.95
CA LEU A 222 5.98 12.16 -6.99
C LEU A 222 6.26 11.58 -5.60
N VAL A 223 5.61 10.49 -5.29
CA VAL A 223 6.00 9.55 -4.24
C VAL A 223 7.00 8.58 -4.83
N VAL A 224 8.11 8.37 -4.14
CA VAL A 224 9.20 7.53 -4.61
C VAL A 224 9.36 6.29 -3.73
N VAL A 225 9.48 5.13 -4.38
CA VAL A 225 9.72 3.84 -3.73
C VAL A 225 10.89 3.16 -4.43
N GLY A 226 11.77 2.56 -3.66
CA GLY A 226 12.93 1.84 -4.17
C GLY A 226 12.97 0.39 -3.71
N ARG A 227 13.50 -0.50 -4.55
CA ARG A 227 13.86 -1.86 -4.19
C ARG A 227 15.36 -1.94 -3.96
N LEU A 228 15.77 -2.27 -2.74
CA LEU A 228 17.18 -2.45 -2.38
C LEU A 228 17.79 -3.64 -3.12
N ARG A 229 19.06 -3.52 -3.50
CA ARG A 229 19.83 -4.67 -4.00
C ARG A 229 20.07 -5.70 -2.89
N PRO A 230 20.19 -6.99 -3.22
CA PRO A 230 20.55 -8.00 -2.24
C PRO A 230 21.83 -7.65 -1.48
N GLY A 231 21.78 -7.74 -0.15
CA GLY A 231 22.91 -7.45 0.72
C GLY A 231 23.18 -5.97 1.02
N VAL A 232 22.43 -5.04 0.44
CA VAL A 232 22.55 -3.61 0.74
C VAL A 232 21.65 -3.27 1.92
N SER A 233 22.23 -2.62 2.95
CA SER A 233 21.44 -2.14 4.08
C SER A 233 20.72 -0.83 3.75
N ARG A 234 19.65 -0.51 4.51
CA ARG A 234 18.94 0.78 4.35
C ARG A 234 19.84 1.97 4.62
N GLU A 235 20.76 1.85 5.56
CA GLU A 235 21.73 2.89 5.93
C GLU A 235 22.70 3.18 4.78
N GLN A 236 23.20 2.14 4.11
CA GLN A 236 24.06 2.27 2.92
C GLN A 236 23.29 2.92 1.77
N ALA A 237 22.08 2.48 1.51
CA ALA A 237 21.23 3.04 0.46
C ALA A 237 20.83 4.50 0.76
N ASN A 238 20.59 4.83 2.03
CA ASN A 238 20.33 6.21 2.46
C ASN A 238 21.50 7.13 2.16
N GLN A 239 22.72 6.72 2.51
CA GLN A 239 23.96 7.49 2.26
C GLN A 239 24.21 7.70 0.75
N ASP A 240 23.91 6.69 -0.07
CA ASP A 240 24.01 6.78 -1.54
C ASP A 240 23.04 7.85 -2.07
N LEU A 241 21.76 7.78 -1.74
CA LEU A 241 20.77 8.77 -2.18
C LEU A 241 21.03 10.17 -1.60
N GLU A 242 21.47 10.29 -0.35
CA GLU A 242 21.85 11.58 0.22
C GLU A 242 23.03 12.23 -0.52
N THR A 243 23.99 11.41 -0.97
CA THR A 243 25.12 11.91 -1.74
C THR A 243 24.67 12.46 -3.09
N ILE A 244 23.74 11.79 -3.75
CA ILE A 244 23.12 12.25 -5.00
C ILE A 244 22.31 13.52 -4.74
N MET A 245 21.47 13.53 -3.71
CA MET A 245 20.61 14.67 -3.38
C MET A 245 21.43 15.93 -3.05
N ARG A 246 22.55 15.81 -2.31
CA ARG A 246 23.44 16.93 -2.05
C ARG A 246 24.00 17.54 -3.35
N ARG A 247 24.34 16.73 -4.35
CA ARG A 247 24.79 17.22 -5.67
C ARG A 247 23.67 17.94 -6.42
N ILE A 248 22.43 17.40 -6.37
CA ILE A 248 21.26 18.02 -6.99
C ILE A 248 21.00 19.39 -6.36
N VAL A 249 20.98 19.48 -5.03
CA VAL A 249 20.75 20.74 -4.29
C VAL A 249 21.84 21.78 -4.60
N ALA A 250 23.09 21.34 -4.69
CA ALA A 250 24.20 22.25 -5.04
C ALA A 250 24.07 22.77 -6.49
N ALA A 251 23.59 21.96 -7.41
CA ALA A 251 23.38 22.36 -8.81
C ALA A 251 22.12 23.21 -9.03
N TYR A 252 21.08 23.02 -8.21
CA TYR A 252 19.77 23.66 -8.35
C TYR A 252 19.26 24.25 -7.01
N PRO A 253 19.98 25.19 -6.39
CA PRO A 253 19.66 25.69 -5.04
C PRO A 253 18.30 26.40 -4.95
N ASN A 254 17.86 27.03 -6.03
CA ASN A 254 16.58 27.77 -6.07
C ASN A 254 15.35 26.84 -6.10
N ASP A 255 15.54 25.59 -6.56
CA ASP A 255 14.46 24.61 -6.65
C ASP A 255 14.33 23.78 -5.36
N HIS A 256 15.29 23.89 -4.43
CA HIS A 256 15.44 23.04 -3.26
C HIS A 256 15.54 23.85 -1.96
N LEU A 257 14.51 24.65 -1.68
CA LEU A 257 14.42 25.41 -0.43
C LEU A 257 14.07 24.48 0.74
N GLY A 258 14.75 24.65 1.88
CA GLY A 258 14.46 23.91 3.11
C GLY A 258 15.31 22.64 3.30
N THR A 259 14.77 21.68 4.07
CA THR A 259 15.49 20.44 4.44
C THR A 259 15.47 19.44 3.30
N ASN A 260 16.64 19.02 2.87
CA ASN A 260 16.84 18.09 1.74
C ASN A 260 17.49 16.75 2.17
N THR A 261 17.39 16.38 3.43
CA THR A 261 17.80 15.06 3.94
C THR A 261 16.94 13.96 3.36
N ILE A 262 17.56 12.85 2.98
CA ILE A 262 16.86 11.64 2.57
C ILE A 262 16.68 10.72 3.77
N THR A 263 15.51 10.10 3.88
CA THR A 263 15.25 9.01 4.81
C THR A 263 14.57 7.85 4.09
N LEU A 264 14.96 6.63 4.46
CA LEU A 264 14.38 5.40 3.92
C LEU A 264 13.56 4.71 4.99
N ASP A 265 12.26 4.65 4.76
CA ASP A 265 11.33 3.96 5.65
C ASP A 265 10.84 2.64 5.03
N PRO A 266 10.62 1.60 5.84
CA PRO A 266 9.94 0.41 5.35
C PRO A 266 8.51 0.77 4.88
N MET A 267 7.99 0.05 3.88
CA MET A 267 6.71 0.38 3.24
C MET A 267 5.54 0.52 4.22
N TRP A 268 5.54 -0.24 5.32
CA TRP A 268 4.49 -0.13 6.33
C TRP A 268 4.52 1.18 7.14
N ARG A 269 5.65 1.90 7.14
CA ARG A 269 5.80 3.24 7.72
C ARG A 269 5.62 4.36 6.70
N SER A 270 5.41 4.03 5.42
CA SER A 270 5.22 5.05 4.39
C SER A 270 4.08 5.98 4.79
N PRO A 271 4.30 7.30 4.80
CA PRO A 271 3.25 8.27 5.09
C PRO A 271 2.23 8.38 3.97
N PHE A 272 2.55 7.84 2.80
CA PHE A 272 1.68 7.87 1.63
C PHE A 272 0.79 6.63 1.61
N GLY A 273 -0.52 6.87 1.59
CA GLY A 273 -1.52 5.84 1.72
C GLY A 273 -2.18 5.82 3.10
N ALA A 274 -2.96 4.77 3.39
CA ALA A 274 -3.68 4.64 4.66
C ALA A 274 -2.73 4.46 5.86
N ASN A 275 -1.52 3.94 5.64
CA ASN A 275 -0.55 3.67 6.70
C ASN A 275 -0.07 4.92 7.42
N GLY A 276 -0.01 6.07 6.75
CA GLY A 276 0.35 7.35 7.38
C GLY A 276 -0.57 7.71 8.55
N TYR A 277 -1.86 7.40 8.43
CA TYR A 277 -2.84 7.63 9.50
C TYR A 277 -2.89 6.48 10.51
N MET A 278 -2.53 5.27 10.11
CA MET A 278 -2.69 4.06 10.92
C MET A 278 -1.49 3.80 11.84
N ALA A 279 -0.30 4.25 11.47
CA ALA A 279 0.91 4.02 12.27
C ALA A 279 0.81 4.57 13.71
N SER A 280 0.09 5.68 13.92
CA SER A 280 -0.15 6.29 15.23
C SER A 280 -1.31 5.63 16.01
N THR A 281 -2.32 5.10 15.30
CA THR A 281 -3.53 4.55 15.94
C THR A 281 -3.40 3.05 16.23
N LEU A 282 -2.60 2.32 15.48
CA LEU A 282 -2.44 0.87 15.61
C LEU A 282 -1.95 0.42 17.02
N PRO A 283 -0.94 1.06 17.64
CA PRO A 283 -0.53 0.70 19.00
C PRO A 283 -1.65 0.86 20.05
N ILE A 284 -2.49 1.88 19.88
CA ILE A 284 -3.63 2.15 20.77
C ILE A 284 -4.68 1.03 20.60
N LEU A 285 -4.99 0.65 19.37
CA LEU A 285 -5.93 -0.43 19.09
C LEU A 285 -5.44 -1.77 19.64
N LEU A 286 -4.13 -2.05 19.52
CA LEU A 286 -3.50 -3.24 20.11
C LEU A 286 -3.62 -3.26 21.63
N ALA A 287 -3.36 -2.14 22.29
CA ALA A 287 -3.50 -2.02 23.74
C ALA A 287 -4.95 -2.25 24.19
N ILE A 288 -5.92 -1.65 23.50
CA ILE A 288 -7.35 -1.86 23.77
C ILE A 288 -7.73 -3.34 23.55
N ALA A 289 -7.32 -3.96 22.46
CA ALA A 289 -7.60 -5.36 22.15
C ALA A 289 -7.02 -6.30 23.22
N ALA A 290 -5.78 -6.06 23.63
CA ALA A 290 -5.13 -6.81 24.74
C ALA A 290 -5.88 -6.63 26.06
N MET A 291 -6.31 -5.41 26.39
CA MET A 291 -7.08 -5.11 27.61
C MET A 291 -8.44 -5.82 27.60
N VAL A 292 -9.16 -5.81 26.49
CA VAL A 292 -10.43 -6.53 26.32
C VAL A 292 -10.23 -8.03 26.53
N LEU A 293 -9.16 -8.61 25.98
CA LEU A 293 -8.85 -10.02 26.16
C LEU A 293 -8.56 -10.34 27.64
N LEU A 294 -7.73 -9.54 28.30
CA LEU A 294 -7.41 -9.71 29.74
C LEU A 294 -8.65 -9.60 30.60
N LEU A 295 -9.50 -8.60 30.38
CA LEU A 295 -10.78 -8.44 31.10
C LEU A 295 -11.71 -9.64 30.90
N THR A 296 -11.76 -10.15 29.67
CA THR A 296 -12.59 -11.32 29.38
C THR A 296 -12.06 -12.57 30.09
N CYS A 297 -10.75 -12.79 30.08
CA CYS A 297 -10.11 -13.89 30.81
C CYS A 297 -10.32 -13.77 32.32
N ALA A 298 -10.16 -12.58 32.90
CA ALA A 298 -10.40 -12.32 34.32
C ALA A 298 -11.87 -12.56 34.71
N ASN A 299 -12.81 -12.10 33.89
CA ASN A 299 -14.25 -12.34 34.12
C ASN A 299 -14.60 -13.82 34.07
N VAL A 300 -14.07 -14.57 33.12
CA VAL A 300 -14.26 -16.02 33.04
C VAL A 300 -13.64 -16.73 34.24
N ALA A 301 -12.44 -16.35 34.67
CA ALA A 301 -11.76 -16.91 35.82
C ALA A 301 -12.54 -16.66 37.14
N THR A 302 -12.95 -15.40 37.39
CA THR A 302 -13.71 -15.05 38.60
C THR A 302 -15.08 -15.70 38.66
N LEU A 303 -15.72 -15.90 37.50
CA LEU A 303 -16.99 -16.62 37.41
C LEU A 303 -16.83 -18.13 37.70
N THR A 304 -15.66 -18.72 37.35
CA THR A 304 -15.35 -20.13 37.68
C THR A 304 -15.05 -20.30 39.18
N ASP A 305 -14.26 -19.38 39.80
CA ASP A 305 -13.89 -19.43 41.20
C ASP A 305 -15.08 -19.26 42.16
N ARG A 306 -16.01 -18.37 41.86
CA ARG A 306 -17.23 -18.15 42.65
C ARG A 306 -18.10 -19.40 42.80
N LYS A 307 -17.97 -20.34 41.88
CA LYS A 307 -18.76 -21.59 41.90
C LYS A 307 -18.03 -22.80 42.47
N SER A 308 -16.75 -22.71 42.74
CA SER A 308 -16.01 -23.75 43.48
C SER A 308 -16.21 -23.61 44.98
N ASN A 309 -16.73 -22.46 45.45
CA ASN A 309 -16.93 -22.13 46.86
C ASN A 309 -18.41 -22.22 47.33
N VAL A 310 -19.32 -22.78 46.51
CA VAL A 310 -20.70 -23.12 46.81
C VAL A 310 -20.93 -24.61 46.53
#